data_f088aa77c0602a986ec7ca3ecfe1cdc4
#
_entry.id   f088aa77c0602a986ec7ca3ecfe1cdc4
#
_cell.length_a   1.000
_cell.length_b   1.000
_cell.length_c   1.000
_cell.angle_alpha   90.00
_cell.angle_beta   90.00
_cell.angle_gamma   90.00
#
_symmetry.space_group_name_H-M   'P 1'
#
loop_
_entity.id
_entity.type
_entity.pdbx_description
1 polymer ?
#
loop_
_entity_poly.entity_id
_entity_poly.type
_entity_poly.pdbx_seq_one_letter_code
_entity_poly.pdbx_strand_id
1 'polypeptide(L)'
;MTVTFASVGTPKAAEIPPEVDVDTILAHLAVEHVYVPKGNDPSDLESVVADSREQGIPLSVVVVTGNPSPDSSLRDLATEVGKTEHGTVLVLSDDWAGTYSDTYSRYRLEKAEDIAKNRHGGHSVEATRAFVHSLQANQMIPWTAFTYVLLLGALVVAGGLYLVKRRRAEAAPDHLQGDPVR
;
A
#
# COMPACT_ATOMS: atom_id res chain seq x y z
N MET A 1 46.17 23.95 -14.21
CA MET A 1 45.21 22.94 -13.71
C MET A 1 43.85 23.58 -13.65
N THR A 2 42.97 23.26 -14.60
CA THR A 2 41.64 23.83 -14.69
C THR A 2 40.69 22.87 -14.00
N VAL A 3 40.10 23.30 -12.89
CA VAL A 3 39.09 22.51 -12.16
C VAL A 3 37.73 22.75 -12.81
N THR A 4 37.21 21.74 -13.50
CA THR A 4 35.85 21.77 -14.06
C THR A 4 34.89 21.43 -12.95
N PHE A 5 34.10 22.39 -12.46
CA PHE A 5 32.99 22.15 -11.58
C PHE A 5 31.87 21.47 -12.37
N ALA A 6 31.59 20.21 -12.04
CA ALA A 6 30.35 19.56 -12.51
C ALA A 6 29.15 20.33 -11.98
N SER A 7 28.34 20.86 -12.89
CA SER A 7 27.06 21.47 -12.56
C SER A 7 26.18 20.39 -11.90
N VAL A 8 25.96 20.51 -10.61
CA VAL A 8 24.93 19.72 -9.91
C VAL A 8 23.60 20.20 -10.47
N GLY A 9 22.94 19.36 -11.27
CA GLY A 9 21.62 19.67 -11.80
C GLY A 9 20.69 20.04 -10.65
N THR A 10 20.08 21.20 -10.74
CA THR A 10 18.98 21.58 -9.83
C THR A 10 17.92 20.49 -9.91
N PRO A 11 17.38 20.01 -8.77
CA PRO A 11 16.27 19.07 -8.80
C PRO A 11 15.15 19.67 -9.64
N LYS A 12 14.65 18.92 -10.63
CA LYS A 12 13.53 19.34 -11.47
C LYS A 12 12.35 19.61 -10.53
N ALA A 13 11.81 20.82 -10.57
CA ALA A 13 10.59 21.15 -9.82
C ALA A 13 9.47 20.18 -10.24
N ALA A 14 8.59 19.84 -9.30
CA ALA A 14 7.40 19.05 -9.60
C ALA A 14 6.67 19.66 -10.81
N GLU A 15 6.39 18.84 -11.81
CA GLU A 15 5.77 19.29 -13.06
C GLU A 15 4.26 19.01 -12.96
N ILE A 16 3.54 19.94 -12.31
CA ILE A 16 2.08 19.88 -12.19
C ILE A 16 1.49 20.23 -13.58
N PRO A 17 0.43 19.53 -14.03
CA PRO A 17 -0.24 19.86 -15.27
C PRO A 17 -0.70 21.33 -15.28
N PRO A 18 -0.38 22.12 -16.32
CA PRO A 18 -0.59 23.58 -16.32
C PRO A 18 -2.07 23.99 -16.29
N GLU A 19 -2.98 23.06 -16.58
CA GLU A 19 -4.43 23.30 -16.60
C GLU A 19 -5.09 23.03 -15.24
N VAL A 20 -4.29 22.63 -14.23
CA VAL A 20 -4.78 22.20 -12.93
C VAL A 20 -4.49 23.25 -11.88
N ASP A 21 -5.54 23.76 -11.26
CA ASP A 21 -5.46 24.68 -10.12
C ASP A 21 -5.53 23.87 -8.80
N VAL A 22 -4.37 23.75 -8.14
CA VAL A 22 -4.23 22.97 -6.90
C VAL A 22 -5.09 23.56 -5.77
N ASP A 23 -5.21 24.89 -5.68
CA ASP A 23 -6.00 25.53 -4.62
C ASP A 23 -7.49 25.21 -4.79
N THR A 24 -7.99 25.18 -6.01
CA THR A 24 -9.36 24.76 -6.31
C THR A 24 -9.57 23.28 -5.94
N ILE A 25 -8.62 22.41 -6.27
CA ILE A 25 -8.69 20.97 -5.89
C ILE A 25 -8.77 20.84 -4.38
N LEU A 26 -7.86 21.46 -3.64
CA LEU A 26 -7.82 21.40 -2.18
C LEU A 26 -9.13 21.91 -1.53
N ALA A 27 -9.73 22.96 -2.08
CA ALA A 27 -11.00 23.46 -1.59
C ALA A 27 -12.15 22.45 -1.74
N HIS A 28 -12.18 21.66 -2.82
CA HIS A 28 -13.15 20.59 -3.03
C HIS A 28 -12.86 19.38 -2.12
N LEU A 29 -11.61 18.96 -2.03
CA LEU A 29 -11.21 17.81 -1.21
C LEU A 29 -11.50 18.03 0.28
N ALA A 30 -11.37 19.26 0.76
CA ALA A 30 -11.67 19.59 2.17
C ALA A 30 -13.13 19.32 2.57
N VAL A 31 -14.05 19.23 1.60
CA VAL A 31 -15.49 19.03 1.86
C VAL A 31 -15.91 17.61 1.50
N GLU A 32 -15.57 17.15 0.32
CA GLU A 32 -16.13 15.92 -0.30
C GLU A 32 -15.08 14.84 -0.53
N HIS A 33 -13.78 15.14 -0.34
CA HIS A 33 -12.65 14.25 -0.64
C HIS A 33 -12.58 13.77 -2.10
N VAL A 34 -13.34 14.44 -2.98
CA VAL A 34 -13.40 14.17 -4.40
C VAL A 34 -13.32 15.48 -5.17
N TYR A 35 -12.54 15.49 -6.24
CA TYR A 35 -12.53 16.53 -7.25
C TYR A 35 -12.73 15.90 -8.62
N VAL A 36 -13.70 16.44 -9.38
CA VAL A 36 -13.94 16.09 -10.78
C VAL A 36 -13.98 17.38 -11.62
N PRO A 37 -13.60 17.31 -12.91
CA PRO A 37 -13.71 18.45 -13.81
C PRO A 37 -15.16 18.92 -13.96
N LYS A 38 -15.34 20.22 -14.20
CA LYS A 38 -16.66 20.82 -14.39
C LYS A 38 -17.48 20.08 -15.46
N GLY A 39 -18.72 19.77 -15.14
CA GLY A 39 -19.65 19.06 -16.03
C GLY A 39 -19.76 17.57 -15.80
N ASN A 40 -18.92 16.99 -14.95
CA ASN A 40 -19.02 15.59 -14.53
C ASN A 40 -19.77 15.50 -13.20
N ASP A 41 -20.53 14.41 -13.01
CA ASP A 41 -21.23 14.12 -11.76
C ASP A 41 -20.27 13.39 -10.79
N PRO A 42 -19.97 13.94 -9.61
CA PRO A 42 -19.08 13.30 -8.65
C PRO A 42 -19.76 12.21 -7.79
N SER A 43 -21.09 12.11 -7.75
CA SER A 43 -21.84 11.39 -6.73
C SER A 43 -21.47 9.91 -6.58
N ASP A 44 -21.25 9.22 -7.69
CA ASP A 44 -20.83 7.81 -7.66
C ASP A 44 -19.40 7.66 -7.10
N LEU A 45 -18.53 8.60 -7.40
CA LEU A 45 -17.15 8.60 -6.93
C LEU A 45 -17.09 8.97 -5.44
N GLU A 46 -17.88 9.94 -5.01
CA GLU A 46 -18.05 10.33 -3.60
C GLU A 46 -18.52 9.13 -2.76
N SER A 47 -19.50 8.36 -3.26
CA SER A 47 -19.95 7.14 -2.58
C SER A 47 -18.81 6.14 -2.38
N VAL A 48 -18.00 5.89 -3.42
CA VAL A 48 -16.86 4.95 -3.33
C VAL A 48 -15.80 5.46 -2.36
N VAL A 49 -15.56 6.77 -2.35
CA VAL A 49 -14.58 7.38 -1.42
C VAL A 49 -15.09 7.31 0.01
N ALA A 50 -16.37 7.62 0.25
CA ALA A 50 -16.99 7.52 1.57
C ALA A 50 -16.91 6.08 2.11
N ASP A 51 -17.33 5.08 1.32
CA ASP A 51 -17.24 3.66 1.68
C ASP A 51 -15.79 3.24 2.02
N SER A 52 -14.81 3.75 1.27
CA SER A 52 -13.38 3.47 1.50
C SER A 52 -12.91 4.04 2.83
N ARG A 53 -13.32 5.24 3.15
CA ARG A 53 -12.98 5.92 4.40
C ARG A 53 -13.63 5.25 5.61
N GLU A 54 -14.89 4.79 5.50
CA GLU A 54 -15.56 3.98 6.53
C GLU A 54 -14.82 2.65 6.78
N GLN A 55 -14.20 2.09 5.76
CA GLN A 55 -13.37 0.87 5.85
C GLN A 55 -11.94 1.14 6.35
N GLY A 56 -11.64 2.38 6.78
CA GLY A 56 -10.35 2.74 7.36
C GLY A 56 -9.26 3.07 6.33
N ILE A 57 -9.62 3.30 5.06
CA ILE A 57 -8.72 3.80 4.02
C ILE A 57 -8.98 5.29 3.83
N PRO A 58 -8.15 6.20 4.37
CA PRO A 58 -8.32 7.64 4.23
C PRO A 58 -7.98 8.06 2.79
N LEU A 59 -8.94 7.89 1.88
CA LEU A 59 -8.79 8.16 0.45
C LEU A 59 -9.35 9.53 0.08
N SER A 60 -8.62 10.25 -0.78
CA SER A 60 -9.07 11.43 -1.54
C SER A 60 -8.79 11.19 -3.02
N VAL A 61 -9.72 11.55 -3.89
CA VAL A 61 -9.63 11.29 -5.34
C VAL A 61 -9.71 12.57 -6.14
N VAL A 62 -8.81 12.71 -7.08
CA VAL A 62 -8.75 13.81 -8.04
C VAL A 62 -8.85 13.26 -9.44
N VAL A 63 -9.81 13.71 -10.23
CA VAL A 63 -9.93 13.37 -11.64
C VAL A 63 -9.49 14.57 -12.47
N VAL A 64 -8.62 14.35 -13.44
CA VAL A 64 -8.19 15.37 -14.41
C VAL A 64 -8.54 14.92 -15.82
N THR A 65 -8.78 15.85 -16.73
CA THR A 65 -9.11 15.56 -18.13
C THR A 65 -7.87 15.32 -18.95
N GLY A 66 -7.99 14.45 -19.95
CA GLY A 66 -6.90 14.12 -20.88
C GLY A 66 -5.79 13.30 -20.24
N ASN A 67 -4.65 13.24 -20.92
CA ASN A 67 -3.45 12.57 -20.45
C ASN A 67 -2.29 13.54 -20.35
N PRO A 68 -2.07 14.20 -19.19
CA PRO A 68 -0.97 15.12 -19.02
C PRO A 68 0.38 14.45 -19.27
N SER A 69 1.25 15.08 -20.02
CA SER A 69 2.60 14.56 -20.30
C SER A 69 3.65 15.36 -19.53
N PRO A 70 4.60 14.69 -18.87
CA PRO A 70 4.76 13.25 -18.69
C PRO A 70 3.75 12.66 -17.69
N ASP A 71 3.56 11.32 -17.71
CA ASP A 71 2.69 10.60 -16.77
C ASP A 71 3.08 10.80 -15.30
N SER A 72 4.36 11.06 -15.03
CA SER A 72 4.86 11.43 -13.71
C SER A 72 4.21 12.68 -13.14
N SER A 73 3.64 13.57 -13.97
CA SER A 73 2.98 14.80 -13.52
C SER A 73 1.75 14.53 -12.66
N LEU A 74 1.05 13.40 -12.86
CA LEU A 74 -0.06 12.97 -11.98
C LEU A 74 0.43 12.61 -10.59
N ARG A 75 1.60 11.98 -10.49
CA ARG A 75 2.24 11.66 -9.20
C ARG A 75 2.73 12.93 -8.51
N ASP A 76 3.27 13.86 -9.27
CA ASP A 76 3.70 15.15 -8.75
C ASP A 76 2.50 15.93 -8.20
N LEU A 77 1.37 15.91 -8.92
CA LEU A 77 0.11 16.50 -8.45
C LEU A 77 -0.39 15.78 -7.19
N ALA A 78 -0.41 14.44 -7.17
CA ALA A 78 -0.80 13.67 -5.99
C ALA A 78 0.07 14.01 -4.77
N THR A 79 1.36 14.21 -5.00
CA THR A 79 2.32 14.59 -3.94
C THR A 79 2.07 16.01 -3.44
N GLU A 80 1.78 16.94 -4.33
CA GLU A 80 1.49 18.33 -3.95
C GLU A 80 0.21 18.43 -3.13
N VAL A 81 -0.86 17.80 -3.60
CA VAL A 81 -2.14 17.69 -2.87
C VAL A 81 -1.94 17.00 -1.52
N GLY A 82 -1.16 15.93 -1.49
CA GLY A 82 -0.86 15.15 -0.29
C GLY A 82 -0.06 15.87 0.80
N LYS A 83 0.50 17.04 0.51
CA LYS A 83 1.11 17.89 1.54
C LYS A 83 0.06 18.51 2.48
N THR A 84 -1.16 18.66 2.01
CA THR A 84 -2.30 19.25 2.73
C THR A 84 -3.31 18.18 3.12
N GLU A 85 -3.66 17.30 2.16
CA GLU A 85 -4.56 16.17 2.38
C GLU A 85 -3.79 14.99 2.98
N HIS A 86 -4.10 14.66 4.22
CA HIS A 86 -3.50 13.49 4.89
C HIS A 86 -4.17 12.18 4.45
N GLY A 87 -3.37 11.12 4.38
CA GLY A 87 -3.84 9.80 3.98
C GLY A 87 -3.38 9.41 2.59
N THR A 88 -4.29 9.00 1.74
CA THR A 88 -3.99 8.52 0.38
C THR A 88 -4.66 9.41 -0.66
N VAL A 89 -3.91 9.96 -1.57
CA VAL A 89 -4.39 10.72 -2.72
C VAL A 89 -4.24 9.89 -3.98
N LEU A 90 -5.32 9.68 -4.71
CA LEU A 90 -5.36 9.06 -6.02
C LEU A 90 -5.72 10.11 -7.06
N VAL A 91 -4.85 10.33 -8.03
CA VAL A 91 -5.10 11.19 -9.19
C VAL A 91 -5.32 10.31 -10.41
N LEU A 92 -6.43 10.48 -11.07
CA LEU A 92 -6.82 9.74 -12.27
C LEU A 92 -6.90 10.69 -13.48
N SER A 93 -6.45 10.21 -14.62
CA SER A 93 -6.69 10.80 -15.94
C SER A 93 -7.37 9.78 -16.86
N ASP A 94 -7.48 10.07 -18.14
CA ASP A 94 -8.16 9.18 -19.08
C ASP A 94 -7.50 7.79 -19.11
N ASP A 95 -6.16 7.69 -19.10
CA ASP A 95 -5.46 6.41 -19.18
C ASP A 95 -4.45 6.18 -18.04
N TRP A 96 -4.13 7.22 -17.26
CA TRP A 96 -3.07 7.15 -16.27
C TRP A 96 -3.57 7.37 -14.84
N ALA A 97 -2.75 6.93 -13.89
CA ALA A 97 -2.97 7.15 -12.48
C ALA A 97 -1.68 7.57 -11.79
N GLY A 98 -1.79 8.44 -10.81
CA GLY A 98 -0.69 8.82 -9.93
C GLY A 98 -1.16 8.80 -8.48
N THR A 99 -0.29 8.41 -7.55
CA THR A 99 -0.66 8.33 -6.14
C THR A 99 0.38 8.91 -5.22
N TYR A 100 -0.12 9.37 -4.06
CA TYR A 100 0.64 9.68 -2.87
C TYR A 100 -0.02 9.03 -1.65
N SER A 101 0.75 8.63 -0.65
CA SER A 101 0.22 8.24 0.65
C SER A 101 1.27 8.39 1.74
N ASP A 102 0.83 8.81 2.93
CA ASP A 102 1.59 8.78 4.17
C ASP A 102 1.40 7.46 4.94
N THR A 103 0.43 6.63 4.54
CA THR A 103 0.03 5.39 5.21
C THR A 103 0.53 4.14 4.51
N TYR A 104 0.52 4.13 3.18
CA TYR A 104 0.87 2.95 2.37
C TYR A 104 2.25 3.07 1.74
N SER A 105 2.97 1.93 1.69
CA SER A 105 4.27 1.88 1.02
C SER A 105 4.15 2.10 -0.49
N ARG A 106 5.18 2.67 -1.11
CA ARG A 106 5.24 2.95 -2.54
C ARG A 106 4.93 1.71 -3.39
N TYR A 107 5.48 0.55 -3.04
CA TYR A 107 5.20 -0.71 -3.73
C TYR A 107 3.71 -1.07 -3.77
N ARG A 108 2.98 -0.85 -2.66
CA ARG A 108 1.54 -1.13 -2.60
C ARG A 108 0.75 -0.17 -3.47
N LEU A 109 1.12 1.10 -3.48
CA LEU A 109 0.49 2.12 -4.30
C LEU A 109 0.69 1.82 -5.79
N GLU A 110 1.91 1.55 -6.23
CA GLU A 110 2.21 1.23 -7.64
C GLU A 110 1.44 0.01 -8.13
N LYS A 111 1.36 -1.04 -7.32
CA LYS A 111 0.56 -2.22 -7.66
C LYS A 111 -0.92 -1.89 -7.80
N ALA A 112 -1.46 -1.01 -6.96
CA ALA A 112 -2.86 -0.60 -7.04
C ALA A 112 -3.11 0.36 -8.22
N GLU A 113 -2.18 1.29 -8.50
CA GLU A 113 -2.18 2.14 -9.69
C GLU A 113 -2.25 1.30 -10.98
N ASP A 114 -1.39 0.26 -11.08
CA ASP A 114 -1.35 -0.62 -12.27
C ASP A 114 -2.67 -1.34 -12.51
N ILE A 115 -3.36 -1.74 -11.46
CA ILE A 115 -4.69 -2.37 -11.58
C ILE A 115 -5.73 -1.35 -12.03
N ALA A 116 -5.71 -0.14 -11.46
CA ALA A 116 -6.65 0.92 -11.79
C ALA A 116 -6.51 1.33 -13.27
N LYS A 117 -5.30 1.70 -13.71
CA LYS A 117 -5.05 2.19 -15.08
C LYS A 117 -5.22 1.11 -16.16
N ASN A 118 -4.72 -0.12 -15.94
CA ASN A 118 -4.69 -1.14 -16.97
C ASN A 118 -6.05 -1.80 -17.23
N ARG A 119 -6.98 -1.71 -16.28
CA ARG A 119 -8.30 -2.35 -16.39
C ARG A 119 -9.44 -1.38 -16.55
N HIS A 120 -9.25 -0.12 -16.14
CA HIS A 120 -10.34 0.84 -16.00
C HIS A 120 -9.96 2.25 -16.49
N GLY A 121 -9.06 2.36 -17.47
CA GLY A 121 -8.74 3.66 -18.08
C GLY A 121 -10.01 4.36 -18.55
N GLY A 122 -10.15 5.65 -18.25
CA GLY A 122 -11.33 6.46 -18.58
C GLY A 122 -12.58 6.22 -17.72
N HIS A 123 -12.55 5.24 -16.79
CA HIS A 123 -13.66 4.90 -15.89
C HIS A 123 -13.26 5.14 -14.44
N SER A 124 -13.30 6.39 -13.99
CA SER A 124 -12.76 6.82 -12.69
C SER A 124 -13.38 6.09 -11.49
N VAL A 125 -14.67 5.77 -11.54
CA VAL A 125 -15.38 5.05 -10.46
C VAL A 125 -14.86 3.62 -10.33
N GLU A 126 -14.80 2.89 -11.44
CA GLU A 126 -14.30 1.51 -11.50
C GLU A 126 -12.81 1.45 -11.18
N ALA A 127 -12.03 2.40 -11.67
CA ALA A 127 -10.61 2.53 -11.37
C ALA A 127 -10.38 2.73 -9.86
N THR A 128 -11.16 3.60 -9.23
CA THR A 128 -11.08 3.85 -7.79
C THR A 128 -11.48 2.61 -6.99
N ARG A 129 -12.56 1.90 -7.35
CA ARG A 129 -12.95 0.64 -6.71
C ARG A 129 -11.86 -0.42 -6.81
N ALA A 130 -11.27 -0.58 -7.98
CA ALA A 130 -10.19 -1.53 -8.22
C ALA A 130 -8.93 -1.19 -7.41
N PHE A 131 -8.60 0.10 -7.32
CA PHE A 131 -7.51 0.61 -6.48
C PHE A 131 -7.72 0.27 -5.01
N VAL A 132 -8.88 0.61 -4.45
CA VAL A 132 -9.26 0.32 -3.06
C VAL A 132 -9.20 -1.17 -2.77
N HIS A 133 -9.82 -1.99 -3.63
CA HIS A 133 -9.78 -3.45 -3.49
C HIS A 133 -8.34 -4.00 -3.48
N SER A 134 -7.45 -3.46 -4.30
CA SER A 134 -6.03 -3.85 -4.31
C SER A 134 -5.32 -3.48 -3.01
N LEU A 135 -5.62 -2.32 -2.43
CA LEU A 135 -5.07 -1.92 -1.13
C LEU A 135 -5.57 -2.83 0.00
N GLN A 136 -6.83 -3.24 -0.03
CA GLN A 136 -7.43 -4.14 0.97
C GLN A 136 -6.87 -5.55 0.89
N ALA A 137 -6.74 -6.11 -0.30
CA ALA A 137 -6.25 -7.47 -0.51
C ALA A 137 -4.87 -7.72 0.11
N ASN A 138 -4.02 -6.70 0.14
CA ASN A 138 -2.68 -6.80 0.75
C ASN A 138 -2.67 -6.62 2.28
N GLN A 139 -3.78 -6.25 2.91
CA GLN A 139 -3.89 -6.22 4.38
C GLN A 139 -4.21 -7.59 4.99
N MET A 140 -4.63 -8.56 4.17
CA MET A 140 -5.16 -9.84 4.64
C MET A 140 -4.13 -10.90 5.02
N ILE A 141 -2.83 -10.62 5.04
CA ILE A 141 -1.85 -11.55 5.61
C ILE A 141 -1.48 -11.07 7.02
N PRO A 142 -2.14 -11.56 8.07
CA PRO A 142 -1.76 -11.25 9.43
C PRO A 142 -0.45 -11.99 9.76
N TRP A 143 0.67 -11.37 9.46
CA TRP A 143 2.01 -11.90 9.77
C TRP A 143 2.14 -12.33 11.24
N THR A 144 1.43 -11.62 12.12
CA THR A 144 1.32 -11.96 13.54
C THR A 144 0.65 -13.32 13.74
N ALA A 145 -0.46 -13.62 13.07
CA ALA A 145 -1.12 -14.93 13.16
C ALA A 145 -0.22 -16.05 12.61
N PHE A 146 0.47 -15.80 11.50
CA PHE A 146 1.43 -16.73 10.93
C PHE A 146 2.59 -17.03 11.89
N THR A 147 3.13 -15.99 12.57
CA THR A 147 4.17 -16.15 13.59
C THR A 147 3.67 -16.98 14.78
N TYR A 148 2.44 -16.75 15.27
CA TYR A 148 1.86 -17.54 16.35
C TYR A 148 1.69 -19.01 15.97
N VAL A 149 1.23 -19.30 14.75
CA VAL A 149 1.08 -20.68 14.25
C VAL A 149 2.43 -21.38 14.20
N LEU A 150 3.49 -20.71 13.69
CA LEU A 150 4.85 -21.26 13.66
C LEU A 150 5.40 -21.51 15.06
N LEU A 151 5.23 -20.58 16.00
CA LEU A 151 5.68 -20.74 17.38
C LEU A 151 4.96 -21.91 18.07
N LEU A 152 3.65 -22.02 17.88
CA LEU A 152 2.86 -23.11 18.45
C LEU A 152 3.29 -24.48 17.87
N GLY A 153 3.54 -24.52 16.56
CA GLY A 153 4.08 -25.72 15.89
C GLY A 153 5.44 -26.11 16.44
N ALA A 154 6.34 -25.16 16.62
CA ALA A 154 7.67 -25.41 17.20
C ALA A 154 7.59 -25.94 18.64
N LEU A 155 6.69 -25.40 19.47
CA LEU A 155 6.44 -25.86 20.84
C LEU A 155 5.92 -27.30 20.88
N VAL A 156 4.99 -27.66 19.99
CA VAL A 156 4.46 -29.01 19.88
C VAL A 156 5.56 -30.03 19.49
N VAL A 157 6.40 -29.67 18.53
CA VAL A 157 7.53 -30.50 18.09
C VAL A 157 8.55 -30.64 19.22
N ALA A 158 8.95 -29.56 19.86
CA ALA A 158 9.92 -29.62 20.98
C ALA A 158 9.37 -30.41 22.16
N GLY A 159 8.10 -30.20 22.53
CA GLY A 159 7.42 -30.97 23.59
C GLY A 159 7.30 -32.46 23.26
N GLY A 160 6.96 -32.80 22.02
CA GLY A 160 6.88 -34.16 21.54
C GLY A 160 8.25 -34.88 21.61
N LEU A 161 9.31 -34.22 21.13
CA LEU A 161 10.67 -34.75 21.20
C LEU A 161 11.15 -34.96 22.66
N TYR A 162 10.82 -34.01 23.53
CA TYR A 162 11.13 -34.11 24.95
C TYR A 162 10.45 -35.30 25.60
N LEU A 163 9.16 -35.51 25.35
CA LEU A 163 8.41 -36.68 25.88
C LEU A 163 8.94 -37.99 25.34
N VAL A 164 9.29 -38.07 24.06
CA VAL A 164 9.91 -39.30 23.49
C VAL A 164 11.26 -39.59 24.12
N LYS A 165 12.11 -38.56 24.31
CA LYS A 165 13.41 -38.69 24.94
C LYS A 165 13.27 -39.17 26.39
N ARG A 166 12.34 -38.61 27.16
CA ARG A 166 12.05 -38.98 28.54
C ARG A 166 11.59 -40.44 28.63
N ARG A 167 10.66 -40.88 27.82
CA ARG A 167 10.17 -42.29 27.78
C ARG A 167 11.29 -43.26 27.42
N ARG A 168 12.21 -42.91 26.52
CA ARG A 168 13.38 -43.73 26.19
C ARG A 168 14.39 -43.85 27.33
N ALA A 169 14.56 -42.75 28.10
CA ALA A 169 15.44 -42.77 29.28
C ALA A 169 14.88 -43.63 30.41
N GLU A 170 13.55 -43.65 30.60
CA GLU A 170 12.87 -44.51 31.60
C GLU A 170 12.81 -45.98 31.18
N ALA A 171 12.92 -46.30 29.87
CA ALA A 171 12.91 -47.63 29.32
C ALA A 171 14.31 -48.28 29.21
N ALA A 172 15.38 -47.59 29.58
CA ALA A 172 16.73 -48.14 29.58
C ALA A 172 16.85 -49.12 30.77
N PRO A 173 17.01 -50.44 30.57
CA PRO A 173 17.15 -51.41 31.68
C PRO A 173 18.48 -51.18 32.39
N ASP A 174 18.45 -51.22 33.72
CA ASP A 174 19.57 -51.15 34.65
C ASP A 174 20.38 -52.47 34.60
N HIS A 175 21.24 -52.60 33.59
CA HIS A 175 22.08 -53.80 33.37
C HIS A 175 23.55 -53.59 33.67
N LEU A 176 23.88 -52.79 34.68
CA LEU A 176 25.28 -52.77 35.16
C LEU A 176 25.35 -52.73 36.69
N GLN A 177 24.73 -53.72 37.34
CA GLN A 177 25.16 -54.07 38.64
C GLN A 177 25.96 -55.41 38.49
N GLY A 178 27.23 -55.21 38.08
CA GLY A 178 28.19 -56.30 38.02
C GLY A 178 28.49 -56.83 39.44
N ASP A 179 28.33 -58.12 39.58
CA ASP A 179 28.74 -58.92 40.73
C ASP A 179 30.17 -58.63 41.20
N PRO A 180 30.46 -58.47 42.49
CA PRO A 180 31.83 -58.51 43.00
C PRO A 180 32.34 -59.89 43.00
N VAL A 181 33.32 -60.19 42.12
CA VAL A 181 34.05 -61.43 42.10
C VAL A 181 34.85 -61.60 43.42
N ARG A 182 34.66 -62.73 44.11
CA ARG A 182 35.49 -63.31 45.16
C ARG A 182 36.84 -63.74 44.60
#